data_963d3143a689a6b15f13d8575656e572
#
_entry.id   963d3143a689a6b15f13d8575656e572
#
_cell.length_a   1.000
_cell.length_b   1.000
_cell.length_c   1.000
_cell.angle_alpha   90.00
_cell.angle_beta   90.00
_cell.angle_gamma   90.00
#
_symmetry.space_group_name_H-M   'P 1'
#
loop_
_entity.id
_entity.type
_entity.pdbx_description
1 polymer ?
#
loop_
_entity_poly.entity_id
_entity_poly.type
_entity_poly.pdbx_seq_one_letter_code
_entity_poly.pdbx_strand_id
1 'polypeptide(L)' 'MEERIRLQKYMAQCGVASRRHAEHLILEGRVRVNGQTVTQLGTTVTPRDRIECDGKLIKPEKNHVYIML' A
#
# COMPACT_ATOMS: atom_id res chain seq x y z
N MET A 1 -1.16 -2.71 -20.04
CA MET A 1 -0.24 -1.77 -19.46
C MET A 1 -0.50 -1.62 -18.00
N GLU A 2 0.55 -1.64 -17.22
CA GLU A 2 0.41 -1.54 -15.78
C GLU A 2 0.58 -0.11 -15.35
N GLU A 3 -0.30 0.31 -14.46
CA GLU A 3 -0.19 1.61 -13.87
C GLU A 3 0.66 1.55 -12.64
N ARG A 4 1.62 2.44 -12.55
CA ARG A 4 2.43 2.54 -11.34
C ARG A 4 1.97 3.74 -10.55
N ILE A 5 1.73 3.53 -9.27
CA ILE A 5 1.32 4.61 -8.38
C ILE A 5 2.27 4.62 -7.19
N ARG A 6 2.31 5.75 -6.52
CA ARG A 6 3.16 5.86 -5.36
C ARG A 6 2.65 4.96 -4.25
N LEU A 7 3.58 4.37 -3.53
CA LEU A 7 3.25 3.40 -2.50
C LEU A 7 2.29 3.98 -1.47
N GLN A 8 2.53 5.21 -1.02
CA GLN A 8 1.64 5.80 -0.03
C GLN A 8 0.23 6.00 -0.59
N LYS A 9 0.13 6.31 -1.88
CA LYS A 9 -1.19 6.45 -2.48
C LYS A 9 -1.88 5.09 -2.55
N TYR A 10 -1.14 4.07 -2.92
CA TYR A 10 -1.70 2.72 -2.98
C TYR A 10 -2.21 2.29 -1.61
N MET A 11 -1.43 2.55 -0.56
CA MET A 11 -1.83 2.18 0.79
C MET A 11 -3.10 2.92 1.21
N ALA A 12 -3.22 4.19 0.81
CA ALA A 12 -4.42 4.94 1.13
C ALA A 12 -5.64 4.39 0.37
N GLN A 13 -5.43 3.97 -0.86
CA GLN A 13 -6.52 3.39 -1.64
C GLN A 13 -6.97 2.05 -1.06
N CYS A 14 -6.07 1.35 -0.42
CA CYS A 14 -6.40 0.07 0.19
C CYS A 14 -7.00 0.22 1.58
N GLY A 15 -7.14 1.45 2.05
CA GLY A 15 -7.74 1.66 3.35
C GLY A 15 -6.83 1.35 4.52
N VAL A 16 -5.53 1.22 4.28
CA VAL A 16 -4.59 0.91 5.35
C VAL A 16 -4.37 2.12 6.24
N ALA A 17 -4.23 3.29 5.62
CA ALA A 17 -3.93 4.50 6.35
C ALA A 17 -4.12 5.67 5.41
N SER A 18 -4.17 6.89 5.98
CA SER A 18 -4.17 8.07 5.13
C SER A 18 -2.82 8.17 4.43
N ARG A 19 -2.73 9.00 3.38
CA ARG A 19 -1.46 9.15 2.67
C ARG A 19 -0.35 9.59 3.61
N ARG A 20 -0.65 10.55 4.48
CA ARG A 20 0.36 11.07 5.39
C ARG A 20 0.82 9.98 6.37
N HIS A 21 -0.12 9.24 6.90
CA HIS A 21 0.22 8.17 7.82
C HIS A 21 1.02 7.08 7.09
N ALA A 22 0.63 6.78 5.86
CA ALA A 22 1.36 5.80 5.07
C ALA A 22 2.80 6.23 4.84
N GLU A 23 3.03 7.52 4.64
CA GLU A 23 4.38 8.02 4.49
C GLU A 23 5.22 7.74 5.72
N HIS A 24 4.62 7.94 6.90
CA HIS A 24 5.33 7.63 8.14
C HIS A 24 5.67 6.16 8.25
N LEU A 25 4.74 5.30 7.89
CA LEU A 25 4.97 3.87 7.94
C LEU A 25 6.12 3.46 7.04
N ILE A 26 6.18 4.05 5.85
CA ILE A 26 7.24 3.76 4.91
C ILE A 26 8.59 4.20 5.49
N LEU A 27 8.65 5.41 6.02
CA LEU A 27 9.90 5.93 6.55
C LEU A 27 10.38 5.14 7.76
N GLU A 28 9.45 4.53 8.49
CA GLU A 28 9.81 3.73 9.64
C GLU A 28 10.25 2.32 9.27
N GLY A 29 10.18 1.97 7.99
CA GLY A 29 10.60 0.64 7.56
C GLY A 29 9.59 -0.44 7.84
N ARG A 30 8.32 -0.07 8.00
CA ARG A 30 7.28 -1.05 8.29
C ARG A 30 6.62 -1.62 7.06
N VAL A 31 6.97 -1.12 5.89
CA VAL A 31 6.32 -1.52 4.65
C VAL A 31 7.29 -2.32 3.80
N ARG A 32 6.83 -3.43 3.27
CA ARG A 32 7.64 -4.27 2.40
C ARG A 32 6.94 -4.42 1.07
N VAL A 33 7.74 -4.39 0.02
CA VAL A 33 7.24 -4.63 -1.33
C VAL A 33 7.98 -5.84 -1.87
N ASN A 34 7.24 -6.88 -2.18
CA ASN A 34 7.80 -8.14 -2.69
C ASN A 34 8.90 -8.67 -1.76
N GLY A 35 8.67 -8.54 -0.45
CA GLY A 35 9.59 -9.07 0.55
C GLY A 35 10.73 -8.16 0.92
N GLN A 36 10.80 -6.98 0.32
CA GLN A 36 11.89 -6.05 0.59
C GLN A 36 11.37 -4.83 1.32
N THR A 37 12.04 -4.46 2.40
CA THR A 37 11.67 -3.27 3.14
C THR A 37 11.91 -2.02 2.31
N VAL A 38 10.93 -1.15 2.26
CA VAL A 38 10.99 0.07 1.49
C VAL A 38 10.91 1.25 2.44
N THR A 39 11.82 2.20 2.29
CA THR A 39 11.83 3.39 3.14
C THR A 39 11.83 4.68 2.34
N GLN A 40 11.67 4.61 1.04
CA GLN A 40 11.69 5.80 0.20
C GLN A 40 10.31 6.18 -0.24
N LEU A 41 9.94 7.42 -0.05
CA LEU A 41 8.61 7.90 -0.40
C LEU A 41 8.37 7.93 -1.90
N GLY A 42 9.42 7.95 -2.69
CA GLY A 42 9.28 7.95 -4.14
C GLY A 42 8.99 6.60 -4.75
N THR A 43 8.92 5.56 -3.93
CA THR A 43 8.70 4.21 -4.43
C THR A 43 7.33 4.11 -5.10
N THR A 44 7.29 3.49 -6.27
CA THR A 44 6.03 3.24 -6.96
C THR A 44 5.77 1.74 -7.04
N VAL A 45 4.51 1.38 -7.08
CA VAL A 45 4.11 -0.02 -7.11
C VAL A 45 2.99 -0.20 -8.13
N THR A 46 2.73 -1.45 -8.47
CA THR A 46 1.62 -1.80 -9.34
C THR A 46 0.67 -2.71 -8.55
N PRO A 47 -0.55 -2.91 -9.03
CA PRO A 47 -1.46 -3.82 -8.33
C PRO A 47 -0.95 -5.25 -8.25
N ARG A 48 0.06 -5.59 -9.04
CA ARG A 48 0.62 -6.93 -8.99
C ARG A 48 1.67 -7.11 -7.93
N ASP A 49 2.22 -6.02 -7.42
CA ASP A 49 3.24 -6.10 -6.40
C ASP A 49 2.62 -6.56 -5.09
N ARG A 50 3.39 -7.37 -4.36
CA ARG A 50 2.95 -7.82 -3.05
C ARG A 50 3.43 -6.81 -2.02
N ILE A 51 2.50 -6.15 -1.38
CA ILE A 51 2.81 -5.11 -0.42
C ILE A 51 2.35 -5.54 0.95
N GLU A 52 3.23 -5.41 1.92
CA GLU A 52 2.93 -5.80 3.29
C GLU A 52 3.24 -4.64 4.23
N CYS A 53 2.42 -4.48 5.24
CA CYS A 53 2.63 -3.48 6.26
C CYS A 53 2.49 -4.16 7.60
N ASP A 54 3.55 -4.07 8.41
CA ASP A 54 3.59 -4.70 9.73
C ASP A 54 3.27 -6.19 9.64
N GLY A 55 3.73 -6.82 8.58
CA GLY A 55 3.54 -8.25 8.40
C GLY A 55 2.21 -8.65 7.83
N LYS A 56 1.36 -7.68 7.49
CA LYS A 56 0.04 -7.99 6.93
C LYS A 56 0.02 -7.64 5.47
N LEU A 57 -0.48 -8.56 4.67
CA LEU A 57 -0.59 -8.34 3.24
C LEU A 57 -1.69 -7.32 2.96
N ILE A 58 -1.36 -6.32 2.15
CA ILE A 58 -2.30 -5.28 1.77
C ILE A 58 -2.88 -5.61 0.40
N LYS A 59 -4.19 -5.53 0.30
CA LYS A 59 -4.87 -5.78 -0.96
C LYS A 59 -5.82 -4.64 -1.25
N PRO A 60 -6.03 -4.33 -2.53
CA PRO A 60 -7.01 -3.32 -2.88
C PRO A 60 -8.39 -3.75 -2.40
N GLU A 61 -9.13 -2.79 -1.86
CA GLU A 61 -10.45 -3.08 -1.41
C GLU A 61 -11.40 -2.87 -2.54
N LYS A 62 -11.83 -3.92 -3.15
CA LYS A 62 -12.72 -3.80 -4.24
C LYS A 62 -14.14 -3.89 -3.86
N ASN A 63 -14.40 -4.51 -2.75
CA ASN A 63 -15.74 -4.83 -2.45
C ASN A 63 -16.22 -4.13 -1.33
N HIS A 64 -16.23 -3.01 -1.35
CA HIS A 64 -16.78 -2.43 -0.25
C HIS A 64 -18.20 -2.55 -0.37
N VAL A 65 -18.72 -2.98 -0.33
CA VAL A 65 -19.73 -2.83 -0.55
C VAL A 65 -20.70 -3.36 -0.08
N TYR A 66 -20.35 -3.45 -0.18
CA TYR A 66 -21.00 -3.66 0.01
C TYR A 66 -21.84 -3.70 0.37
N ILE A 67 -22.12 -3.70 0.59
CA ILE A 67 -22.77 -3.72 0.81
C ILE A 67 -23.59 -3.93 0.95
N MET A 68 -24.03 -3.94 1.07
CA MET A 68 -24.75 -4.10 1.14
C MET A 68 -25.38 -4.44 1.38
N LEU A 69 -25.85 -4.46 1.51
CA LEU A 69 -26.47 -4.74 1.67
C LEU A 69 -26.82 -4.88 2.04
#